data_c6506b308458b20990b317124a09c02b
#
_entry.id   c6506b308458b20990b317124a09c02b
#
_cell.length_a   1.000
_cell.length_b   1.000
_cell.length_c   1.000
_cell.angle_alpha   90.00
_cell.angle_beta   90.00
_cell.angle_gamma   90.00
#
_symmetry.space_group_name_H-M   'P 1'
#
loop_
_entity.id
_entity.type
_entity.pdbx_description
1 polymer ?
#
loop_
_entity_poly.entity_id
_entity_poly.type
_entity_poly.pdbx_seq_one_letter_code
_entity_poly.pdbx_strand_id
1 'polypeptide(L)'
;MQIYVDKTFLDNYVEEISTRFNYEIVFEKPHTNNYFIYDKNGLSLTLLSNNTIKLININFMSGKLGWRLKRADHESNLKKALGKTKNSLKIFDATAGLLSDSMIFLSLGHKVVAVEQSKILYLLVEDAVKRAKNVI
;
A
#
# COMPACT_ATOMS: atom_id res chain seq x y z
N MET A 1 -1.61 10.92 15.35
CA MET A 1 -1.66 9.51 14.88
C MET A 1 -0.56 8.73 15.58
N GLN A 2 -0.86 7.52 16.05
CA GLN A 2 0.08 6.67 16.75
C GLN A 2 0.43 5.43 15.90
N ILE A 3 1.64 4.92 16.08
CA ILE A 3 2.10 3.66 15.50
C ILE A 3 2.41 2.71 16.65
N TYR A 4 1.59 1.68 16.80
CA TYR A 4 1.82 0.63 17.78
C TYR A 4 2.81 -0.38 17.21
N VAL A 5 3.91 -0.58 17.92
CA VAL A 5 5.01 -1.48 17.52
C VAL A 5 5.37 -2.36 18.71
N ASP A 6 5.46 -3.67 18.50
CA ASP A 6 6.17 -4.54 19.43
C ASP A 6 7.66 -4.19 19.36
N LYS A 7 8.32 -4.07 20.51
CA LYS A 7 9.75 -3.69 20.58
C LYS A 7 10.65 -4.58 19.72
N THR A 8 10.28 -5.84 19.50
CA THR A 8 11.03 -6.78 18.67
C THR A 8 11.01 -6.41 17.19
N PHE A 9 10.01 -5.64 16.74
CA PHE A 9 9.86 -5.18 15.35
C PHE A 9 10.30 -3.73 15.12
N LEU A 10 10.74 -3.02 16.18
CA LEU A 10 11.25 -1.66 16.04
C LEU A 10 12.48 -1.65 15.13
N ASP A 11 12.42 -0.88 14.06
CA ASP A 11 13.48 -0.75 13.08
C ASP A 11 13.62 0.69 12.55
N ASN A 12 14.64 0.93 11.71
CA ASN A 12 14.90 2.25 11.14
C ASN A 12 13.75 2.73 10.24
N TYR A 13 13.01 1.83 9.62
CA TYR A 13 11.91 2.20 8.74
C TYR A 13 10.74 2.81 9.51
N VAL A 14 10.31 2.19 10.60
CA VAL A 14 9.23 2.74 11.42
C VAL A 14 9.65 4.03 12.13
N GLU A 15 10.91 4.15 12.52
CA GLU A 15 11.46 5.40 13.08
C GLU A 15 11.47 6.53 12.05
N GLU A 16 11.82 6.24 10.81
CA GLU A 16 11.79 7.18 9.69
C GLU A 16 10.35 7.65 9.39
N ILE A 17 9.37 6.75 9.37
CA ILE A 17 7.96 7.10 9.24
C ILE A 17 7.51 8.03 10.38
N SER A 18 7.84 7.69 11.61
CA SER A 18 7.53 8.50 12.79
C SER A 18 8.03 9.93 12.63
N THR A 19 9.27 10.11 12.22
CA THR A 19 9.88 11.43 12.02
C THR A 19 9.25 12.17 10.85
N ARG A 20 9.13 11.52 9.69
CA ARG A 20 8.65 12.14 8.45
C ARG A 20 7.19 12.61 8.54
N PHE A 21 6.33 11.87 9.23
CA PHE A 21 4.91 12.16 9.35
C PHE A 21 4.50 12.76 10.71
N ASN A 22 5.44 12.90 11.65
CA ASN A 22 5.18 13.32 13.01
C ASN A 22 4.14 12.42 13.70
N TYR A 23 4.35 11.11 13.61
CA TYR A 23 3.55 10.09 14.29
C TYR A 23 4.29 9.52 15.48
N GLU A 24 3.58 9.33 16.58
CA GLU A 24 4.15 8.82 17.83
C GLU A 24 4.27 7.30 17.80
N ILE A 25 5.47 6.77 18.06
CA ILE A 25 5.68 5.34 18.30
C ILE A 25 5.28 5.02 19.74
N VAL A 26 4.42 4.02 19.88
CA VAL A 26 3.97 3.51 21.18
C VAL A 26 4.16 2.00 21.26
N PHE A 27 4.50 1.50 22.46
CA PHE A 27 4.76 0.09 22.71
C PHE A 27 3.61 -0.60 23.44
N GLU A 28 2.58 0.15 23.76
CA GLU A 28 1.34 -0.36 24.32
C GLU A 28 0.19 -0.08 23.36
N LYS A 29 -0.77 -1.00 23.30
CA LYS A 29 -1.92 -0.87 22.39
C LYS A 29 -2.71 0.40 22.72
N PRO A 30 -2.88 1.32 21.76
CA PRO A 30 -3.64 2.54 21.96
C PRO A 30 -5.11 2.28 22.29
N HIS A 31 -5.69 3.16 23.11
CA HIS A 31 -7.13 3.17 23.38
C HIS A 31 -7.93 4.00 22.37
N THR A 32 -7.26 4.59 21.39
CA THR A 32 -7.87 5.34 20.29
C THR A 32 -8.41 4.41 19.22
N ASN A 33 -9.36 4.91 18.42
CA ASN A 33 -10.04 4.09 17.42
C ASN A 33 -9.22 3.83 16.15
N ASN A 34 -8.29 4.74 15.83
CA ASN A 34 -7.51 4.67 14.59
C ASN A 34 -6.04 4.86 14.92
N TYR A 35 -5.27 3.84 14.64
CA TYR A 35 -3.80 3.85 14.77
C TYR A 35 -3.18 2.86 13.80
N PHE A 36 -1.90 3.04 13.50
CA PHE A 36 -1.15 2.07 12.74
C PHE A 36 -0.62 0.96 13.65
N ILE A 37 -0.53 -0.24 13.11
CA ILE A 37 0.23 -1.37 13.68
C ILE A 37 1.37 -1.67 12.72
N TYR A 38 2.59 -1.82 13.27
CA TYR A 38 3.74 -2.29 12.52
C TYR A 38 4.24 -3.61 13.12
N ASP A 39 4.19 -4.66 12.32
CA ASP A 39 4.58 -6.01 12.73
C ASP A 39 5.22 -6.79 11.56
N LYS A 40 5.32 -8.11 11.68
CA LYS A 40 5.86 -8.98 10.63
C LYS A 40 5.15 -8.87 9.27
N ASN A 41 3.92 -8.41 9.26
CA ASN A 41 3.13 -8.21 8.03
C ASN A 41 3.27 -6.79 7.46
N GLY A 42 4.17 -5.99 8.03
CA GLY A 42 4.36 -4.59 7.67
C GLY A 42 3.35 -3.67 8.35
N LEU A 43 3.04 -2.57 7.70
CA LEU A 43 2.17 -1.53 8.21
C LEU A 43 0.70 -1.85 7.94
N SER A 44 -0.12 -1.79 8.98
CA SER A 44 -1.57 -1.95 8.90
C SER A 44 -2.26 -0.78 9.61
N LEU A 45 -3.46 -0.43 9.16
CA LEU A 45 -4.29 0.59 9.80
C LEU A 45 -5.47 -0.10 10.52
N THR A 46 -5.70 0.28 11.78
CA THR A 46 -6.92 -0.10 12.49
C THR A 46 -8.01 0.94 12.25
N LEU A 47 -9.21 0.46 11.95
CA LEU A 47 -10.41 1.29 11.83
C LEU A 47 -11.52 0.72 12.71
N LEU A 48 -12.17 1.57 13.48
CA LEU A 48 -13.40 1.20 14.16
C LEU A 48 -14.58 1.41 13.22
N SER A 49 -15.34 0.34 12.97
CA SER A 49 -16.55 0.37 12.14
C SER A 49 -17.61 -0.50 12.81
N ASN A 50 -18.77 0.08 13.14
CA ASN A 50 -19.89 -0.62 13.78
C ASN A 50 -19.49 -1.42 15.04
N ASN A 51 -18.74 -0.80 15.96
CA ASN A 51 -18.16 -1.40 17.16
C ASN A 51 -17.22 -2.61 16.90
N THR A 52 -16.76 -2.76 15.66
CA THR A 52 -15.81 -3.80 15.27
C THR A 52 -14.52 -3.14 14.76
N ILE A 53 -13.37 -3.63 15.24
CA ILE A 53 -12.08 -3.19 14.74
C ILE A 53 -11.78 -3.93 13.44
N LYS A 54 -11.58 -3.18 12.36
CA LYS A 54 -11.11 -3.69 11.08
C LYS A 54 -9.63 -3.35 10.92
N LEU A 55 -8.88 -4.30 10.38
CA LEU A 55 -7.48 -4.14 10.03
C LEU A 55 -7.33 -4.00 8.53
N ILE A 56 -6.72 -2.93 8.07
CA ILE A 56 -6.40 -2.71 6.67
C ILE A 56 -4.90 -2.91 6.47
N ASN A 57 -4.54 -3.93 5.71
CA ASN A 57 -3.20 -4.20 5.24
C ASN A 57 -3.24 -4.40 3.72
N ILE A 58 -2.33 -3.75 3.00
CA ILE A 58 -2.25 -3.91 1.55
C ILE A 58 -1.20 -4.98 1.23
N ASN A 59 -1.58 -5.96 0.42
CA ASN A 59 -0.68 -7.00 -0.04
C ASN A 59 -0.89 -7.25 -1.54
N PHE A 60 0.12 -6.90 -2.35
CA PHE A 60 0.07 -7.08 -3.80
C PHE A 60 0.30 -8.54 -4.23
N MET A 61 0.76 -9.38 -3.34
CA MET A 61 1.13 -10.77 -3.64
C MET A 61 0.02 -11.79 -3.34
N SER A 62 -1.06 -11.37 -2.69
CA SER A 62 -2.14 -12.25 -2.25
C SER A 62 -3.52 -11.62 -2.42
N GLY A 63 -4.56 -12.42 -2.18
CA GLY A 63 -5.95 -11.99 -2.26
C GLY A 63 -6.38 -11.58 -3.67
N LYS A 64 -7.45 -10.80 -3.74
CA LYS A 64 -8.05 -10.33 -5.01
C LYS A 64 -7.07 -9.53 -5.85
N LEU A 65 -6.29 -8.64 -5.24
CA LEU A 65 -5.31 -7.84 -5.97
C LEU A 65 -4.17 -8.69 -6.50
N GLY A 66 -3.61 -9.59 -5.71
CA GLY A 66 -2.57 -10.52 -6.16
C GLY A 66 -3.07 -11.40 -7.32
N TRP A 67 -4.31 -11.85 -7.27
CA TRP A 67 -4.92 -12.60 -8.37
C TRP A 67 -5.06 -11.76 -9.65
N ARG A 68 -5.52 -10.51 -9.55
CA ARG A 68 -5.58 -9.58 -10.70
C ARG A 68 -4.21 -9.34 -11.32
N LEU A 69 -3.17 -9.15 -10.50
CA LEU A 69 -1.81 -8.91 -11.00
C LEU A 69 -1.26 -10.11 -11.77
N LYS A 70 -1.49 -11.34 -11.30
CA LYS A 70 -1.11 -12.56 -12.02
C LYS A 70 -1.83 -12.70 -13.35
N ARG A 71 -2.97 -12.06 -13.52
CA ARG A 71 -3.82 -12.07 -14.72
C ARG A 71 -3.91 -10.70 -15.40
N ALA A 72 -2.87 -9.87 -15.27
CA ALA A 72 -2.86 -8.51 -15.82
C ALA A 72 -3.18 -8.50 -17.34
N ASP A 73 -2.77 -9.50 -18.09
CA ASP A 73 -3.08 -9.65 -19.51
C ASP A 73 -4.58 -9.78 -19.81
N HIS A 74 -5.41 -10.17 -18.85
CA HIS A 74 -6.85 -10.31 -18.97
C HIS A 74 -7.63 -9.04 -18.59
N GLU A 75 -6.96 -7.97 -18.17
CA GLU A 75 -7.56 -6.67 -17.84
C GLU A 75 -7.92 -5.89 -19.13
N SER A 76 -8.94 -6.35 -19.83
CA SER A 76 -9.31 -5.87 -21.16
C SER A 76 -9.69 -4.38 -21.19
N ASN A 77 -10.37 -3.89 -20.15
CA ASN A 77 -10.79 -2.48 -20.07
C ASN A 77 -9.60 -1.53 -19.89
N LEU A 78 -8.65 -1.90 -19.04
CA LEU A 78 -7.42 -1.11 -18.86
C LEU A 78 -6.57 -1.12 -20.12
N LYS A 79 -6.44 -2.27 -20.79
CA LYS A 79 -5.71 -2.39 -22.06
C LYS A 79 -6.36 -1.55 -23.16
N LYS A 80 -7.69 -1.53 -23.25
CA LYS A 80 -8.41 -0.67 -24.19
C LYS A 80 -8.20 0.82 -23.91
N ALA A 81 -8.17 1.22 -22.63
CA ALA A 81 -7.94 2.60 -22.23
C ALA A 81 -6.54 3.10 -22.65
N LEU A 82 -5.54 2.23 -22.64
CA LEU A 82 -4.17 2.55 -23.08
C LEU A 82 -4.02 2.56 -24.61
N GLY A 83 -4.97 1.99 -25.35
CA GLY A 83 -4.89 1.84 -26.80
C GLY A 83 -3.99 0.67 -27.22
N LYS A 84 -3.90 0.47 -28.53
CA LYS A 84 -3.04 -0.54 -29.15
C LYS A 84 -1.60 0.01 -29.24
N THR A 85 -0.78 -0.32 -28.26
CA THR A 85 0.63 0.02 -28.30
C THR A 85 1.49 -1.22 -28.09
N LYS A 86 2.59 -1.29 -28.83
CA LYS A 86 3.65 -2.30 -28.62
C LYS A 86 4.77 -1.77 -27.73
N ASN A 87 4.78 -0.48 -27.45
CA ASN A 87 5.83 0.18 -26.69
C ASN A 87 5.41 0.40 -25.24
N SER A 88 6.39 0.44 -24.36
CA SER A 88 6.17 0.85 -22.97
C SER A 88 5.71 2.31 -22.92
N LEU A 89 4.59 2.55 -22.26
CA LEU A 89 4.07 3.89 -22.01
C LEU A 89 4.61 4.46 -20.71
N LYS A 90 4.61 5.80 -20.63
CA LYS A 90 4.74 6.53 -19.35
C LYS A 90 3.34 6.95 -18.91
N ILE A 91 2.88 6.42 -17.79
CA ILE A 91 1.54 6.65 -17.27
C ILE A 91 1.65 7.49 -16.01
N PHE A 92 0.83 8.53 -15.92
CA PHE A 92 0.66 9.33 -14.71
C PHE A 92 -0.70 9.01 -14.09
N ASP A 93 -0.68 8.39 -12.90
CA ASP A 93 -1.86 8.08 -12.11
C ASP A 93 -2.05 9.16 -11.04
N ALA A 94 -2.96 10.09 -11.30
CA ALA A 94 -3.22 11.24 -10.42
C ALA A 94 -4.05 10.88 -9.17
N THR A 95 -4.61 9.68 -9.12
CA THR A 95 -5.51 9.22 -8.05
C THR A 95 -5.19 7.79 -7.64
N ALA A 96 -3.96 7.57 -7.24
CA ALA A 96 -3.39 6.24 -7.05
C ALA A 96 -4.18 5.33 -6.08
N GLY A 97 -4.77 5.90 -5.03
CA GLY A 97 -5.51 5.13 -4.04
C GLY A 97 -4.67 3.96 -3.49
N LEU A 98 -5.17 2.75 -3.67
CA LEU A 98 -4.47 1.51 -3.28
C LEU A 98 -3.51 0.97 -4.36
N LEU A 99 -3.19 1.75 -5.38
CA LEU A 99 -2.34 1.39 -6.52
C LEU A 99 -2.84 0.21 -7.37
N SER A 100 -4.09 -0.18 -7.28
CA SER A 100 -4.59 -1.39 -7.95
C SER A 100 -4.36 -1.35 -9.45
N ASP A 101 -4.73 -0.27 -10.12
CA ASP A 101 -4.58 -0.12 -11.57
C ASP A 101 -3.13 0.19 -11.96
N SER A 102 -2.45 1.05 -11.19
CA SER A 102 -1.02 1.34 -11.39
C SER A 102 -0.16 0.07 -11.35
N MET A 103 -0.43 -0.84 -10.44
CA MET A 103 0.30 -2.11 -10.37
C MET A 103 0.02 -3.01 -11.58
N ILE A 104 -1.19 -2.99 -12.13
CA ILE A 104 -1.51 -3.70 -13.37
C ILE A 104 -0.73 -3.11 -14.55
N PHE A 105 -0.67 -1.78 -14.68
CA PHE A 105 0.12 -1.12 -15.72
C PHE A 105 1.61 -1.47 -15.62
N LEU A 106 2.15 -1.50 -14.40
CA LEU A 106 3.53 -1.96 -14.17
C LEU A 106 3.72 -3.42 -14.60
N SER A 107 2.78 -4.30 -14.26
CA SER A 107 2.81 -5.72 -14.66
C SER A 107 2.73 -5.91 -16.18
N LEU A 108 2.10 -4.99 -16.90
CA LEU A 108 2.04 -4.96 -18.36
C LEU A 108 3.30 -4.33 -19.00
N GLY A 109 4.28 -3.94 -18.20
CA GLY A 109 5.56 -3.41 -18.69
C GLY A 109 5.60 -1.90 -18.92
N HIS A 110 4.61 -1.15 -18.42
CA HIS A 110 4.60 0.30 -18.49
C HIS A 110 5.35 0.95 -17.32
N LYS A 111 5.75 2.21 -17.50
CA LYS A 111 6.32 3.04 -16.44
C LYS A 111 5.20 3.88 -15.83
N VAL A 112 5.10 3.88 -14.50
CA VAL A 112 4.03 4.59 -13.81
C VAL A 112 4.61 5.56 -12.80
N VAL A 113 4.08 6.78 -12.80
CA VAL A 113 4.20 7.74 -11.70
C VAL A 113 2.82 7.87 -11.09
N ALA A 114 2.69 7.49 -9.84
CA ALA A 114 1.43 7.52 -9.12
C ALA A 114 1.51 8.50 -7.96
N VAL A 115 0.45 9.28 -7.74
CA VAL A 115 0.37 10.24 -6.64
C VAL A 115 -0.88 9.97 -5.80
N GLU A 116 -0.74 10.17 -4.48
CA GLU A 116 -1.80 9.99 -3.51
C GLU A 116 -1.80 11.15 -2.51
N GLN A 117 -2.95 11.79 -2.35
CA GLN A 117 -3.12 12.93 -1.45
C GLN A 117 -3.23 12.51 0.02
N SER A 118 -3.85 11.38 0.29
CA SER A 118 -4.00 10.86 1.66
C SER A 118 -2.68 10.33 2.18
N LYS A 119 -2.15 10.96 3.22
CA LYS A 119 -0.93 10.49 3.90
C LYS A 119 -1.06 9.06 4.44
N ILE A 120 -2.25 8.70 4.89
CA ILE A 120 -2.55 7.36 5.43
C ILE A 120 -2.49 6.32 4.31
N LEU A 121 -3.17 6.55 3.19
CA LEU A 121 -3.12 5.65 2.03
C LEU A 121 -1.72 5.59 1.44
N TYR A 122 -1.05 6.73 1.32
CA TYR A 122 0.32 6.80 0.84
C TYR A 122 1.26 5.89 1.64
N LEU A 123 1.19 5.96 2.99
CA LEU A 123 2.03 5.12 3.85
C LEU A 123 1.75 3.64 3.71
N LEU A 124 0.47 3.25 3.67
CA LEU A 124 0.08 1.84 3.49
C LEU A 124 0.57 1.28 2.16
N VAL A 125 0.47 2.09 1.10
CA VAL A 125 0.91 1.73 -0.25
C VAL A 125 2.43 1.67 -0.34
N GLU A 126 3.15 2.66 0.22
CA GLU A 126 4.62 2.68 0.25
C GLU A 126 5.18 1.43 0.95
N ASP A 127 4.61 1.08 2.10
CA ASP A 127 4.98 -0.14 2.82
C ASP A 127 4.70 -1.40 2.00
N ALA A 128 3.55 -1.47 1.35
CA ALA A 128 3.18 -2.61 0.50
C ALA A 128 4.12 -2.77 -0.70
N VAL A 129 4.52 -1.67 -1.34
CA VAL A 129 5.49 -1.67 -2.45
C VAL A 129 6.86 -2.13 -1.95
N LYS A 130 7.29 -1.64 -0.79
CA LYS A 130 8.56 -2.06 -0.18
C LYS A 130 8.59 -3.57 0.09
N ARG A 131 7.52 -4.12 0.64
CA ARG A 131 7.40 -5.58 0.89
C ARG A 131 7.40 -6.38 -0.41
N ALA A 132 6.70 -5.89 -1.44
CA ALA A 132 6.66 -6.55 -2.74
C ALA A 132 8.03 -6.60 -3.42
N LYS A 133 8.83 -5.54 -3.34
CA LYS A 133 10.19 -5.50 -3.88
C LYS A 133 11.12 -6.55 -3.27
N ASN A 134 10.92 -6.90 -2.01
CA ASN A 134 11.76 -7.89 -1.32
C ASN A 134 11.41 -9.33 -1.72
N VAL A 135 10.33 -9.56 -2.44
CA VAL A 135 9.86 -10.89 -2.86
C VAL A 135 10.07 -11.12 -4.37
N ILE A 136 10.17 -10.05 -5.11
CA ILE A 136 10.43 -10.06 -6.56
C ILE A 136 11.96 -9.93 -6.80
#